data_a6b298a93d7d5ad5b48c3e8542f5439e
#
_entry.id   a6b298a93d7d5ad5b48c3e8542f5439e
#
_cell.length_a   1.000
_cell.length_b   1.000
_cell.length_c   1.000
_cell.angle_alpha   90.00
_cell.angle_beta   90.00
_cell.angle_gamma   90.00
#
_symmetry.space_group_name_H-M   'P 1'
#
loop_
_entity.id
_entity.type
_entity.pdbx_description
1 polymer ?
#
loop_
_entity_poly.entity_id
_entity_poly.type
_entity_poly.pdbx_seq_one_letter_code
_entity_poly.pdbx_strand_id
1 'polypeptide(L)'
;MANTKQLEVQSRLEQGWQMPAVIRQHQVLIDQPKHGGGQDQGPTPLEYFLFAMTGCIGTVAKIVAHQDRIKLHSIEVKVSGDIDMDGLMGRSPEAPVGFTRILIEAQIDAELSVEEKQAFLDKVCHRCPLHANLTGATKLENRLI
;
A
#
# COMPACT_ATOMS: atom_id res chain seq x y z
N MET A 1 -19.08 21.44 -2.54
CA MET A 1 -17.64 21.71 -2.76
C MET A 1 -16.81 20.51 -2.32
N ALA A 2 -15.77 20.20 -3.06
CA ALA A 2 -14.85 19.13 -2.68
C ALA A 2 -14.04 19.56 -1.43
N ASN A 3 -13.90 18.66 -0.46
CA ASN A 3 -13.00 18.83 0.67
C ASN A 3 -11.67 18.14 0.34
N THR A 4 -10.81 18.83 -0.38
CA THR A 4 -9.57 18.30 -0.93
C THR A 4 -8.41 18.54 0.03
N LYS A 5 -7.59 17.51 0.24
CA LYS A 5 -6.35 17.57 1.01
C LYS A 5 -5.19 17.16 0.13
N GLN A 6 -4.12 17.94 0.13
CA GLN A 6 -2.87 17.58 -0.53
C GLN A 6 -1.94 16.90 0.46
N LEU A 7 -1.32 15.80 0.02
CA LEU A 7 -0.26 15.11 0.73
C LEU A 7 1.01 15.15 -0.11
N GLU A 8 2.15 15.33 0.52
CA GLU A 8 3.44 15.44 -0.15
C GLU A 8 4.50 14.66 0.59
N VAL A 9 5.31 13.93 -0.16
CA VAL A 9 6.48 13.21 0.35
C VAL A 9 7.63 13.44 -0.62
N GLN A 10 8.80 13.73 -0.08
CA GLN A 10 10.03 13.96 -0.85
C GLN A 10 11.15 13.07 -0.32
N SER A 11 11.93 12.52 -1.23
CA SER A 11 13.12 11.73 -0.92
C SER A 11 14.19 11.96 -1.97
N ARG A 12 15.45 11.66 -1.63
CA ARG A 12 16.60 11.89 -2.51
C ARG A 12 17.49 10.66 -2.56
N LEU A 13 17.78 10.20 -3.75
CA LEU A 13 18.80 9.19 -4.01
C LEU A 13 20.13 9.90 -4.32
N GLU A 14 21.18 9.54 -3.60
CA GLU A 14 22.53 10.01 -3.88
C GLU A 14 23.40 8.85 -4.37
N GLN A 15 24.17 8.26 -3.50
CA GLN A 15 24.96 7.07 -3.79
C GLN A 15 24.32 5.84 -3.18
N GLY A 16 24.48 4.69 -3.82
CA GLY A 16 23.86 3.47 -3.36
C GLY A 16 22.35 3.44 -3.63
N TRP A 17 21.60 2.75 -2.77
CA TRP A 17 20.17 2.48 -2.98
C TRP A 17 19.28 3.08 -1.90
N GLN A 18 19.86 3.74 -0.90
CA GLN A 18 19.10 4.26 0.22
C GLN A 18 18.36 5.55 -0.15
N MET A 19 17.10 5.59 0.14
CA MET A 19 16.27 6.78 0.01
C MET A 19 15.64 7.12 1.37
N PRO A 20 16.29 7.99 2.15
CA PRO A 20 15.70 8.46 3.40
C PRO A 20 14.66 9.52 3.16
N ALA A 21 13.66 9.59 4.01
CA ALA A 21 12.67 10.66 4.02
C ALA A 21 12.27 11.03 5.43
N VAL A 22 11.86 12.28 5.60
CA VAL A 22 11.18 12.76 6.80
C VAL A 22 9.75 13.08 6.40
N ILE A 23 8.81 12.29 6.87
CA ILE A 23 7.39 12.48 6.61
C ILE A 23 6.77 13.10 7.85
N ARG A 24 6.47 14.38 7.80
CA ARG A 24 6.16 15.22 8.98
C ARG A 24 7.33 15.18 9.97
N GLN A 25 7.22 14.46 11.10
CA GLN A 25 8.28 14.27 12.10
C GLN A 25 8.86 12.84 12.09
N HIS A 26 8.37 11.98 11.19
CA HIS A 26 8.77 10.58 11.14
C HIS A 26 9.92 10.37 10.16
N GLN A 27 10.98 9.72 10.64
CA GLN A 27 12.09 9.30 9.80
C GLN A 27 11.81 7.91 9.25
N VAL A 28 11.91 7.75 7.95
CA VAL A 28 11.71 6.49 7.24
C VAL A 28 12.85 6.28 6.24
N LEU A 29 13.10 5.03 5.90
CA LEU A 29 14.19 4.65 5.01
C LEU A 29 13.72 3.55 4.06
N ILE A 30 13.95 3.77 2.78
CA ILE A 30 13.87 2.75 1.74
C ILE A 30 15.28 2.26 1.44
N ASP A 31 15.44 0.94 1.32
CA ASP A 31 16.71 0.33 0.91
C ASP A 31 16.44 -0.90 0.04
N GLN A 32 17.49 -1.56 -0.39
CA GLN A 32 17.43 -2.84 -1.08
C GLN A 32 18.13 -3.91 -0.24
N PRO A 33 17.74 -5.19 -0.39
CA PRO A 33 18.46 -6.28 0.25
C PRO A 33 19.91 -6.35 -0.25
N LYS A 34 20.78 -7.00 0.49
CA LYS A 34 22.20 -7.11 0.12
C LYS A 34 22.40 -7.79 -1.23
N HIS A 35 21.63 -8.82 -1.53
CA HIS A 35 21.68 -9.48 -2.84
C HIS A 35 21.20 -8.59 -4.00
N GLY A 36 20.45 -7.53 -3.71
CA GLY A 36 20.04 -6.51 -4.69
C GLY A 36 20.96 -5.29 -4.73
N GLY A 37 22.11 -5.34 -4.06
CA GLY A 37 23.09 -4.26 -4.04
C GLY A 37 22.93 -3.23 -2.94
N GLY A 38 21.91 -3.39 -2.07
CA GLY A 38 21.66 -2.51 -0.93
C GLY A 38 22.38 -2.97 0.34
N GLN A 39 22.07 -2.31 1.45
CA GLN A 39 22.60 -2.62 2.78
C GLN A 39 21.57 -3.28 3.70
N ASP A 40 20.35 -3.46 3.23
CA ASP A 40 19.24 -4.07 3.99
C ASP A 40 18.95 -3.34 5.31
N GLN A 41 18.94 -2.03 5.26
CA GLN A 41 18.66 -1.17 6.43
C GLN A 41 17.24 -0.63 6.44
N GLY A 42 16.45 -0.96 5.44
CA GLY A 42 15.04 -0.60 5.35
C GLY A 42 14.31 -1.47 4.35
N PRO A 43 12.96 -1.49 4.42
CA PRO A 43 12.17 -2.19 3.43
C PRO A 43 12.36 -1.63 2.01
N THR A 44 12.07 -2.48 1.02
CA THR A 44 12.04 -2.05 -0.38
C THR A 44 10.80 -1.19 -0.67
N PRO A 45 10.80 -0.43 -1.78
CA PRO A 45 9.62 0.33 -2.18
C PRO A 45 8.36 -0.54 -2.34
N LEU A 46 8.51 -1.74 -2.91
CA LEU A 46 7.38 -2.64 -3.11
C LEU A 46 6.82 -3.16 -1.79
N GLU A 47 7.69 -3.45 -0.81
CA GLU A 47 7.26 -3.82 0.54
C GLU A 47 6.53 -2.66 1.23
N TYR A 48 7.02 -1.44 1.10
CA TYR A 48 6.34 -0.24 1.62
C TYR A 48 4.99 -0.03 0.96
N PHE A 49 4.88 -0.28 -0.34
CA PHE A 49 3.61 -0.18 -1.07
C PHE A 49 2.57 -1.15 -0.50
N LEU A 50 2.94 -2.41 -0.32
CA LEU A 50 2.06 -3.42 0.27
C LEU A 50 1.74 -3.12 1.74
N PHE A 51 2.73 -2.66 2.51
CA PHE A 51 2.54 -2.25 3.90
C PHE A 51 1.58 -1.07 4.01
N ALA A 52 1.70 -0.07 3.14
CA ALA A 52 0.78 1.06 3.10
C ALA A 52 -0.66 0.61 2.88
N MET A 53 -0.87 -0.41 2.04
CA MET A 53 -2.21 -0.98 1.82
C MET A 53 -2.77 -1.63 3.09
N THR A 54 -1.94 -2.36 3.86
CA THR A 54 -2.42 -2.93 5.14
C THR A 54 -2.89 -1.85 6.09
N GLY A 55 -2.12 -0.78 6.21
CA GLY A 55 -2.44 0.35 7.10
C GLY A 55 -3.68 1.11 6.64
N CYS A 56 -3.84 1.31 5.34
CA CYS A 56 -5.02 1.97 4.78
C CYS A 56 -6.28 1.14 5.03
N ILE A 57 -6.25 -0.15 4.76
CA ILE A 57 -7.39 -1.06 5.00
C ILE A 57 -7.76 -1.08 6.49
N GLY A 58 -6.76 -1.23 7.37
CA GLY A 58 -7.02 -1.21 8.82
C GLY A 58 -7.62 0.10 9.30
N THR A 59 -7.12 1.23 8.81
CA THR A 59 -7.65 2.55 9.15
C THR A 59 -9.09 2.72 8.66
N VAL A 60 -9.38 2.35 7.42
CA VAL A 60 -10.72 2.45 6.86
C VAL A 60 -11.67 1.46 7.56
N ALA A 61 -11.18 0.27 7.94
CA ALA A 61 -11.96 -0.69 8.72
C ALA A 61 -12.44 -0.06 10.04
N LYS A 62 -11.55 0.64 10.74
CA LYS A 62 -11.90 1.32 11.99
C LYS A 62 -12.93 2.43 11.76
N ILE A 63 -12.80 3.20 10.68
CA ILE A 63 -13.74 4.25 10.33
C ILE A 63 -15.12 3.66 10.00
N VAL A 64 -15.17 2.64 9.15
CA VAL A 64 -16.44 1.99 8.76
C VAL A 64 -17.10 1.34 9.96
N ALA A 65 -16.34 0.63 10.79
CA ALA A 65 -16.89 0.01 12.00
C ALA A 65 -17.54 1.04 12.93
N HIS A 66 -16.89 2.19 13.11
CA HIS A 66 -17.45 3.27 13.92
C HIS A 66 -18.74 3.83 13.32
N GLN A 67 -18.76 4.07 12.02
CA GLN A 67 -19.94 4.61 11.32
C GLN A 67 -21.12 3.63 11.32
N ASP A 68 -20.85 2.36 11.14
CA ASP A 68 -21.86 1.30 11.07
C ASP A 68 -22.19 0.69 12.45
N ARG A 69 -21.59 1.23 13.52
CA ARG A 69 -21.76 0.76 14.90
C ARG A 69 -21.42 -0.73 15.06
N ILE A 70 -20.39 -1.16 14.35
CA ILE A 70 -19.85 -2.51 14.47
C ILE A 70 -18.77 -2.50 15.56
N LYS A 71 -18.84 -3.43 16.47
CA LYS A 71 -17.82 -3.62 17.51
C LYS A 71 -16.66 -4.43 16.92
N LEU A 72 -15.67 -3.70 16.39
CA LEU A 72 -14.45 -4.27 15.84
C LEU A 72 -13.41 -4.37 16.96
N HIS A 73 -13.04 -5.60 17.33
CA HIS A 73 -12.00 -5.83 18.35
C HIS A 73 -10.61 -5.74 17.74
N SER A 74 -10.41 -6.39 16.60
CA SER A 74 -9.14 -6.31 15.86
C SER A 74 -9.34 -6.67 14.40
N ILE A 75 -8.38 -6.25 13.59
CA ILE A 75 -8.24 -6.68 12.20
C ILE A 75 -6.76 -6.89 11.91
N GLU A 76 -6.42 -8.06 11.41
CA GLU A 76 -5.10 -8.36 10.88
C GLU A 76 -5.20 -8.43 9.37
N VAL A 77 -4.35 -7.67 8.67
CA VAL A 77 -4.38 -7.57 7.21
C VAL A 77 -3.03 -8.03 6.66
N LYS A 78 -3.09 -8.97 5.74
CA LYS A 78 -1.95 -9.43 4.96
C LYS A 78 -2.19 -9.06 3.50
N VAL A 79 -1.23 -8.37 2.91
CA VAL A 79 -1.25 -8.03 1.48
C VAL A 79 -0.02 -8.65 0.84
N SER A 80 -0.23 -9.45 -0.18
CA SER A 80 0.83 -10.06 -0.99
C SER A 80 0.65 -9.70 -2.46
N GLY A 81 1.74 -9.69 -3.20
CA GLY A 81 1.70 -9.36 -4.62
C GLY A 81 2.73 -10.17 -5.41
N ASP A 82 2.36 -10.49 -6.63
CA ASP A 82 3.23 -11.17 -7.60
C ASP A 82 3.74 -10.12 -8.60
N ILE A 83 5.06 -10.10 -8.81
CA ILE A 83 5.71 -9.18 -9.74
C ILE A 83 6.61 -9.94 -10.71
N ASP A 84 6.59 -9.54 -11.97
CA ASP A 84 7.50 -10.08 -12.98
C ASP A 84 8.81 -9.29 -12.96
N MET A 85 9.88 -9.96 -12.57
CA MET A 85 11.20 -9.33 -12.46
C MET A 85 11.78 -8.92 -13.82
N ASP A 86 11.41 -9.62 -14.90
CA ASP A 86 11.86 -9.22 -16.24
C ASP A 86 11.22 -7.93 -16.71
N GLY A 87 9.96 -7.69 -16.31
CA GLY A 87 9.29 -6.41 -16.53
C GLY A 87 9.96 -5.27 -15.78
N LEU A 88 10.19 -5.47 -14.47
CA LEU A 88 10.84 -4.47 -13.63
C LEU A 88 12.26 -4.12 -14.12
N MET A 89 13.03 -5.14 -14.48
CA MET A 89 14.42 -4.98 -14.92
C MET A 89 14.55 -4.56 -16.39
N GLY A 90 13.45 -4.44 -17.11
CA GLY A 90 13.45 -4.07 -18.53
C GLY A 90 14.06 -5.12 -19.45
N ARG A 91 14.07 -6.39 -19.03
CA ARG A 91 14.66 -7.49 -19.83
C ARG A 91 13.74 -7.97 -20.94
N SER A 92 12.45 -7.82 -20.78
CA SER A 92 11.44 -8.18 -21.75
C SER A 92 10.46 -7.05 -21.94
N PRO A 93 10.31 -6.50 -23.19
CA PRO A 93 9.38 -5.40 -23.42
C PRO A 93 7.91 -5.81 -23.31
N GLU A 94 7.60 -7.11 -23.36
CA GLU A 94 6.24 -7.62 -23.24
C GLU A 94 5.85 -7.99 -21.81
N ALA A 95 6.83 -8.10 -20.90
CA ALA A 95 6.58 -8.44 -19.51
C ALA A 95 5.89 -7.27 -18.78
N PRO A 96 4.89 -7.53 -17.93
CA PRO A 96 4.25 -6.48 -17.14
C PRO A 96 5.23 -5.89 -16.12
N VAL A 97 5.18 -4.59 -15.94
CA VAL A 97 6.11 -3.87 -15.02
C VAL A 97 5.59 -3.86 -13.59
N GLY A 98 4.28 -3.71 -13.41
CA GLY A 98 3.66 -3.66 -12.08
C GLY A 98 3.32 -5.03 -11.52
N PHE A 99 2.66 -5.03 -10.37
CA PHE A 99 2.10 -6.26 -9.82
C PHE A 99 1.09 -6.87 -10.79
N THR A 100 1.24 -8.16 -11.05
CA THR A 100 0.30 -8.93 -11.87
C THR A 100 -0.90 -9.43 -11.06
N ARG A 101 -0.72 -9.54 -9.75
CA ARG A 101 -1.76 -9.91 -8.80
C ARG A 101 -1.45 -9.29 -7.45
N ILE A 102 -2.47 -8.81 -6.78
CA ILE A 102 -2.41 -8.42 -5.37
C ILE A 102 -3.52 -9.16 -4.64
N LEU A 103 -3.16 -9.86 -3.57
CA LEU A 103 -4.10 -10.57 -2.72
C LEU A 103 -4.17 -9.88 -1.36
N ILE A 104 -5.38 -9.55 -0.95
CA ILE A 104 -5.69 -8.99 0.37
C ILE A 104 -6.39 -10.06 1.19
N GLU A 105 -5.82 -10.41 2.33
CA GLU A 105 -6.38 -11.36 3.28
C GLU A 105 -6.54 -10.65 4.63
N ALA A 106 -7.67 -10.85 5.28
CA ALA A 106 -7.93 -10.24 6.57
C ALA A 106 -8.53 -11.25 7.56
N GLN A 107 -8.03 -11.19 8.80
CA GLN A 107 -8.68 -11.81 9.96
C GLN A 107 -9.39 -10.71 10.72
N ILE A 108 -10.71 -10.86 10.90
CA ILE A 108 -11.54 -9.84 11.53
C ILE A 108 -12.15 -10.44 12.81
N ASP A 109 -11.78 -9.83 13.92
CA ASP A 109 -12.40 -10.12 15.22
C ASP A 109 -13.49 -9.09 15.49
N ALA A 110 -14.72 -9.48 15.26
CA ALA A 110 -15.93 -8.68 15.46
C ALA A 110 -17.13 -9.59 15.69
N GLU A 111 -18.17 -9.05 16.28
CA GLU A 111 -19.43 -9.78 16.52
C GLU A 111 -20.26 -9.81 15.23
N LEU A 112 -19.72 -10.46 14.20
CA LEU A 112 -20.31 -10.61 12.87
C LEU A 112 -20.23 -12.07 12.42
N SER A 113 -21.18 -12.51 11.60
CA SER A 113 -21.07 -13.78 10.90
C SER A 113 -19.94 -13.75 9.87
N VAL A 114 -19.59 -14.91 9.33
CA VAL A 114 -18.56 -15.00 8.27
C VAL A 114 -18.98 -14.18 7.03
N GLU A 115 -20.23 -14.27 6.64
CA GLU A 115 -20.80 -13.54 5.50
C GLU A 115 -20.78 -12.03 5.75
N GLU A 116 -21.12 -11.60 6.96
CA GLU A 116 -21.07 -10.18 7.36
C GLU A 116 -19.64 -9.66 7.41
N LYS A 117 -18.66 -10.46 7.85
CA LYS A 117 -17.24 -10.10 7.82
C LYS A 117 -16.74 -9.92 6.40
N GLN A 118 -17.15 -10.79 5.46
CA GLN A 118 -16.79 -10.65 4.05
C GLN A 118 -17.38 -9.36 3.47
N ALA A 119 -18.67 -9.09 3.71
CA ALA A 119 -19.32 -7.87 3.25
C ALA A 119 -18.67 -6.62 3.86
N PHE A 120 -18.28 -6.67 5.13
CA PHE A 120 -17.55 -5.60 5.79
C PHE A 120 -16.17 -5.36 5.13
N LEU A 121 -15.42 -6.42 4.86
CA LEU A 121 -14.12 -6.31 4.17
C LEU A 121 -14.28 -5.71 2.77
N ASP A 122 -15.28 -6.15 2.02
CA ASP A 122 -15.54 -5.63 0.67
C ASP A 122 -15.87 -4.12 0.71
N LYS A 123 -16.69 -3.70 1.67
CA LYS A 123 -17.02 -2.28 1.89
C LYS A 123 -15.77 -1.47 2.25
N VAL A 124 -14.92 -2.00 3.13
CA VAL A 124 -13.67 -1.36 3.55
C VAL A 124 -12.73 -1.19 2.34
N CYS A 125 -12.53 -2.25 1.57
CA CYS A 125 -11.67 -2.19 0.38
C CYS A 125 -12.20 -1.21 -0.66
N HIS A 126 -13.51 -1.18 -0.87
CA HIS A 126 -14.14 -0.22 -1.80
C HIS A 126 -13.88 1.24 -1.38
N ARG A 127 -13.80 1.52 -0.09
CA ARG A 127 -13.55 2.86 0.45
C ARG A 127 -12.07 3.16 0.71
N CYS A 128 -11.18 2.20 0.52
CA CYS A 128 -9.75 2.39 0.71
C CYS A 128 -9.17 3.19 -0.47
N PRO A 129 -8.57 4.38 -0.24
CA PRO A 129 -8.02 5.19 -1.33
C PRO A 129 -6.92 4.46 -2.12
N LEU A 130 -6.07 3.67 -1.46
CA LEU A 130 -5.02 2.93 -2.14
C LEU A 130 -5.59 1.83 -3.03
N HIS A 131 -6.60 1.09 -2.56
CA HIS A 131 -7.32 0.11 -3.37
C HIS A 131 -7.99 0.79 -4.58
N ALA A 132 -8.64 1.92 -4.35
CA ALA A 132 -9.29 2.68 -5.41
C ALA A 132 -8.30 3.16 -6.49
N ASN A 133 -7.09 3.55 -6.11
CA ASN A 133 -6.05 3.94 -7.06
C ASN A 133 -5.60 2.79 -7.96
N LEU A 134 -5.68 1.54 -7.48
CA LEU A 134 -5.32 0.36 -8.26
C LEU A 134 -6.42 -0.08 -9.23
N THR A 135 -7.67 0.21 -8.91
CA THR A 135 -8.85 -0.19 -9.70
C THR A 135 -9.43 0.95 -10.53
N GLY A 136 -9.01 2.19 -10.27
CA GLY A 136 -9.48 3.39 -10.95
C GLY A 136 -8.46 3.98 -11.91
N ALA A 137 -8.78 5.14 -12.47
CA ALA A 137 -7.95 5.90 -13.41
C ALA A 137 -7.43 7.18 -12.74
N THR A 138 -6.46 7.04 -11.83
CA THR A 138 -5.78 8.18 -11.25
C THR A 138 -4.87 8.85 -12.28
N LYS A 139 -5.00 10.16 -12.45
CA LYS A 139 -4.13 10.92 -13.33
C LYS A 139 -2.72 11.00 -12.73
N LEU A 140 -1.73 10.56 -13.50
CA LEU A 140 -0.32 10.67 -13.15
C LEU A 140 0.37 11.67 -14.08
N GLU A 141 1.15 12.56 -13.51
CA GLU A 141 1.91 13.56 -14.24
C GLU A 141 3.38 13.49 -13.83
N ASN A 142 4.29 13.52 -14.80
CA ASN A 142 5.71 13.53 -14.55
C ASN A 142 6.28 14.87 -15.02
N ARG A 143 7.02 15.55 -14.15
CA ARG A 143 7.59 16.87 -14.44
C ARG A 143 9.03 16.92 -13.97
N LEU A 144 9.92 17.35 -14.86
CA LEU A 144 11.30 17.69 -14.49
C LEU A 144 11.32 19.10 -13.87
N ILE A 145 12.06 19.25 -12.78
CA ILE A 145 12.26 20.52 -12.09
C ILE A 145 13.72 20.86 -11.98
#